data_2b858c14705d84ede65f3eee28297554
#
_entry.id   2b858c14705d84ede65f3eee28297554
#
_cell.length_a   1.000
_cell.length_b   1.000
_cell.length_c   1.000
_cell.angle_alpha   90.00
_cell.angle_beta   90.00
_cell.angle_gamma   90.00
#
_symmetry.space_group_name_H-M   'P 1'
#
loop_
_entity.id
_entity.type
_entity.pdbx_description
1 polymer ?
#
loop_
_entity_poly.entity_id
_entity_poly.type
_entity_poly.pdbx_seq_one_letter_code
_entity_poly.pdbx_strand_id
1 'polypeptide(L)'
;RIKVTEGEILEAGDELTEGSVNPHDILAIKGVRAVQDYMIREVQRVYRLQGVEINDKHIEVIVRQMLKKIRIETAGDSEFLPGVMVDALEFEDEVERLTEEGKEAPTGQQCMLGITKASLATNSFLSAASFQETTKVLTDAAIKGKIDPLVGLKENVILGKLIPAGTGMKCYREVKLDCDESAEKMIEERNRAKQEEAEQEAKEKAKEKAKPVEREAEPAEDETGSMLQSDNDGELVFSTTTELDD
;
A
#
# COMPACT_ATOMS: atom_id res chain seq x y z
N ARG A 1 37.18 -22.46 2.32
CA ARG A 1 37.27 -23.93 2.27
C ARG A 1 36.44 -24.45 1.13
N ILE A 2 36.89 -25.52 0.46
CA ILE A 2 36.15 -26.23 -0.59
C ILE A 2 35.24 -27.23 0.13
N LYS A 3 33.96 -27.32 -0.25
CA LYS A 3 32.99 -28.26 0.28
C LYS A 3 33.00 -29.61 -0.46
N VAL A 4 33.42 -29.59 -1.71
CA VAL A 4 33.30 -30.68 -2.67
C VAL A 4 34.49 -31.62 -2.60
N THR A 5 34.25 -32.90 -2.72
CA THR A 5 35.28 -33.94 -2.74
C THR A 5 35.54 -34.43 -4.16
N GLU A 6 36.74 -35.05 -4.41
CA GLU A 6 37.09 -35.59 -5.72
C GLU A 6 36.12 -36.77 -6.09
N GLY A 7 35.54 -36.69 -7.28
CA GLY A 7 34.61 -37.72 -7.79
C GLY A 7 33.13 -37.43 -7.48
N GLU A 8 32.79 -36.36 -6.82
CA GLU A 8 31.41 -35.94 -6.55
C GLU A 8 30.77 -35.34 -7.80
N ILE A 9 29.52 -35.77 -8.10
CA ILE A 9 28.74 -35.24 -9.21
C ILE A 9 28.01 -34.01 -8.73
N LEU A 10 28.23 -32.88 -9.42
CA LEU A 10 27.64 -31.58 -9.09
C LEU A 10 26.51 -31.24 -10.05
N GLU A 11 25.47 -30.65 -9.49
CA GLU A 11 24.37 -30.07 -10.25
C GLU A 11 24.52 -28.54 -10.35
N ALA A 12 23.83 -27.94 -11.32
CA ALA A 12 23.82 -26.49 -11.48
C ALA A 12 23.31 -25.78 -10.19
N GLY A 13 24.12 -24.90 -9.65
CA GLY A 13 23.80 -24.16 -8.43
C GLY A 13 24.26 -24.80 -7.12
N ASP A 14 25.05 -25.87 -7.17
CA ASP A 14 25.66 -26.44 -5.96
C ASP A 14 26.81 -25.57 -5.43
N GLU A 15 26.89 -25.49 -4.10
CA GLU A 15 27.89 -24.68 -3.43
C GLU A 15 29.27 -25.35 -3.45
N LEU A 16 30.22 -24.78 -4.18
CA LEU A 16 31.59 -25.29 -4.25
C LEU A 16 32.44 -24.88 -3.04
N THR A 17 32.15 -23.74 -2.44
CA THR A 17 32.92 -23.17 -1.33
C THR A 17 32.03 -22.91 -0.12
N GLU A 18 32.63 -22.93 1.07
CA GLU A 18 31.96 -22.47 2.29
C GLU A 18 31.70 -20.96 2.21
N GLY A 19 30.51 -20.50 2.54
CA GLY A 19 30.14 -19.10 2.59
C GLY A 19 28.64 -18.87 2.35
N SER A 20 28.24 -17.63 2.41
CA SER A 20 26.88 -17.23 2.06
C SER A 20 26.75 -17.10 0.54
N VAL A 21 25.76 -17.71 -0.05
CA VAL A 21 25.46 -17.60 -1.47
C VAL A 21 24.51 -16.41 -1.69
N ASN A 22 24.65 -15.74 -2.83
CA ASN A 22 23.71 -14.68 -3.19
C ASN A 22 22.34 -15.27 -3.52
N PRO A 23 21.25 -14.88 -2.81
CA PRO A 23 19.93 -15.45 -3.06
C PRO A 23 19.38 -15.18 -4.48
N HIS A 24 19.84 -14.11 -5.14
CA HIS A 24 19.46 -13.81 -6.53
C HIS A 24 19.98 -14.86 -7.51
N ASP A 25 21.20 -15.38 -7.27
CA ASP A 25 21.79 -16.41 -8.12
C ASP A 25 21.07 -17.76 -7.91
N ILE A 26 20.71 -18.07 -6.66
CA ILE A 26 19.88 -19.24 -6.35
C ILE A 26 18.53 -19.14 -7.05
N LEU A 27 17.90 -17.94 -7.06
CA LEU A 27 16.62 -17.72 -7.74
C LEU A 27 16.74 -17.98 -9.25
N ALA A 28 17.80 -17.49 -9.87
CA ALA A 28 18.01 -17.64 -11.31
C ALA A 28 18.30 -19.09 -11.72
N ILE A 29 18.99 -19.87 -10.87
CA ILE A 29 19.48 -21.21 -11.22
C ILE A 29 18.53 -22.31 -10.71
N LYS A 30 18.18 -22.28 -9.41
CA LYS A 30 17.40 -23.32 -8.73
C LYS A 30 15.91 -22.97 -8.56
N GLY A 31 15.54 -21.73 -8.84
CA GLY A 31 14.14 -21.26 -8.76
C GLY A 31 13.67 -20.85 -7.37
N VAL A 32 12.39 -20.52 -7.28
CA VAL A 32 11.75 -19.86 -6.11
C VAL A 32 11.83 -20.73 -4.85
N ARG A 33 11.56 -22.03 -4.98
CA ARG A 33 11.50 -22.95 -3.86
C ARG A 33 12.85 -23.07 -3.13
N ALA A 34 13.92 -23.19 -3.90
CA ALA A 34 15.27 -23.29 -3.35
C ALA A 34 15.68 -22.02 -2.59
N VAL A 35 15.27 -20.83 -3.07
CA VAL A 35 15.52 -19.55 -2.38
C VAL A 35 14.74 -19.49 -1.07
N GLN A 36 13.48 -19.92 -1.05
CA GLN A 36 12.68 -19.94 0.16
C GLN A 36 13.33 -20.82 1.24
N ASP A 37 13.71 -22.04 0.88
CA ASP A 37 14.37 -22.98 1.79
C ASP A 37 15.74 -22.45 2.28
N TYR A 38 16.49 -21.83 1.39
CA TYR A 38 17.76 -21.23 1.73
C TYR A 38 17.61 -20.07 2.74
N MET A 39 16.69 -19.15 2.48
CA MET A 39 16.45 -17.99 3.36
C MET A 39 15.96 -18.43 4.74
N ILE A 40 15.02 -19.37 4.81
CA ILE A 40 14.52 -19.89 6.09
C ILE A 40 15.67 -20.53 6.88
N ARG A 41 16.46 -21.37 6.24
CA ARG A 41 17.59 -22.08 6.86
C ARG A 41 18.64 -21.13 7.40
N GLU A 42 19.06 -20.11 6.64
CA GLU A 42 20.08 -19.17 7.06
C GLU A 42 19.60 -18.24 8.17
N VAL A 43 18.35 -17.76 8.13
CA VAL A 43 17.77 -16.96 9.21
C VAL A 43 17.63 -17.77 10.48
N GLN A 44 17.09 -18.98 10.40
CA GLN A 44 16.97 -19.91 11.54
C GLN A 44 18.33 -20.27 12.14
N ARG A 45 19.34 -20.46 11.30
CA ARG A 45 20.71 -20.71 11.74
C ARG A 45 21.24 -19.59 12.66
N VAL A 46 21.04 -18.33 12.28
CA VAL A 46 21.46 -17.18 13.06
C VAL A 46 20.73 -17.12 14.40
N TYR A 47 19.42 -17.32 14.43
CA TYR A 47 18.64 -17.32 15.66
C TYR A 47 19.02 -18.48 16.59
N ARG A 48 19.22 -19.69 16.05
CA ARG A 48 19.64 -20.85 16.84
C ARG A 48 21.02 -20.68 17.46
N LEU A 49 21.94 -19.99 16.79
CA LEU A 49 23.27 -19.64 17.35
C LEU A 49 23.16 -18.75 18.57
N GLN A 50 22.09 -17.97 18.69
CA GLN A 50 21.78 -17.12 19.86
C GLN A 50 20.88 -17.79 20.88
N GLY A 51 20.56 -19.07 20.72
CA GLY A 51 19.69 -19.83 21.61
C GLY A 51 18.21 -19.45 21.52
N VAL A 52 17.79 -18.80 20.43
CA VAL A 52 16.39 -18.40 20.20
C VAL A 52 15.74 -19.38 19.25
N GLU A 53 14.60 -19.94 19.64
CA GLU A 53 13.78 -20.80 18.80
C GLU A 53 12.58 -20.00 18.25
N ILE A 54 12.45 -19.94 16.92
CA ILE A 54 11.35 -19.26 16.22
C ILE A 54 10.71 -20.29 15.29
N ASN A 55 9.37 -20.28 15.22
CA ASN A 55 8.65 -21.12 14.26
C ASN A 55 8.87 -20.60 12.84
N ASP A 56 9.14 -21.49 11.90
CA ASP A 56 9.46 -21.19 10.51
C ASP A 56 8.38 -20.35 9.81
N LYS A 57 7.10 -20.52 10.18
CA LYS A 57 5.98 -19.76 9.59
C LYS A 57 6.16 -18.24 9.62
N HIS A 58 6.83 -17.69 10.65
CA HIS A 58 7.05 -16.25 10.76
C HIS A 58 8.06 -15.74 9.72
N ILE A 59 9.03 -16.58 9.39
CA ILE A 59 10.03 -16.29 8.36
C ILE A 59 9.42 -16.54 6.96
N GLU A 60 8.68 -17.62 6.80
CA GLU A 60 8.02 -17.99 5.55
C GLU A 60 7.11 -16.88 5.02
N VAL A 61 6.31 -16.26 5.90
CA VAL A 61 5.43 -15.14 5.52
C VAL A 61 6.24 -13.96 4.97
N ILE A 62 7.37 -13.64 5.60
CA ILE A 62 8.23 -12.53 5.15
C ILE A 62 8.87 -12.87 3.80
N VAL A 63 9.43 -14.06 3.66
CA VAL A 63 10.08 -14.52 2.42
C VAL A 63 9.08 -14.57 1.27
N ARG A 64 7.85 -15.02 1.52
CA ARG A 64 6.76 -14.98 0.52
C ARG A 64 6.49 -13.56 0.02
N GLN A 65 6.45 -12.57 0.91
CA GLN A 65 6.25 -11.18 0.51
C GLN A 65 7.44 -10.61 -0.28
N MET A 66 8.66 -11.05 0.00
CA MET A 66 9.84 -10.66 -0.76
C MET A 66 9.83 -11.17 -2.20
N LEU A 67 9.18 -12.30 -2.44
CA LEU A 67 9.08 -12.99 -3.74
C LEU A 67 7.72 -12.74 -4.45
N LYS A 68 6.94 -11.80 -3.99
CA LYS A 68 5.58 -11.54 -4.52
C LYS A 68 5.57 -10.87 -5.89
N LYS A 69 6.65 -10.22 -6.29
CA LYS A 69 6.71 -9.40 -7.51
C LYS A 69 7.41 -10.10 -8.66
N ILE A 70 6.83 -9.92 -9.85
CA ILE A 70 7.38 -10.33 -11.15
C ILE A 70 7.73 -9.07 -11.93
N ARG A 71 8.87 -9.06 -12.58
CA ARG A 71 9.28 -8.00 -13.51
C ARG A 71 8.95 -8.44 -14.92
N ILE A 72 8.19 -7.64 -15.63
CA ILE A 72 7.80 -7.89 -17.02
C ILE A 72 9.02 -7.72 -17.93
N GLU A 73 9.29 -8.72 -18.75
CA GLU A 73 10.31 -8.68 -19.81
C GLU A 73 9.71 -8.26 -21.15
N THR A 74 8.71 -8.99 -21.59
CA THR A 74 7.95 -8.64 -22.81
C THR A 74 6.48 -8.47 -22.48
N ALA A 75 5.87 -7.46 -23.06
CA ALA A 75 4.46 -7.15 -22.78
C ALA A 75 3.47 -8.07 -23.51
N GLY A 76 3.88 -8.65 -24.67
CA GLY A 76 2.92 -9.32 -25.55
C GLY A 76 1.76 -8.39 -25.91
N ASP A 77 0.55 -8.93 -25.90
CA ASP A 77 -0.71 -8.19 -26.11
C ASP A 77 -1.35 -7.69 -24.81
N SER A 78 -0.60 -7.69 -23.68
CA SER A 78 -1.08 -7.22 -22.38
C SER A 78 -1.00 -5.70 -22.23
N GLU A 79 -1.73 -5.17 -21.26
CA GLU A 79 -1.65 -3.74 -20.87
C GLU A 79 -0.39 -3.41 -20.05
N PHE A 80 0.46 -4.39 -19.74
CA PHE A 80 1.66 -4.20 -18.97
C PHE A 80 2.76 -3.52 -19.79
N LEU A 81 3.56 -2.69 -19.09
CA LEU A 81 4.74 -2.08 -19.70
C LEU A 81 5.99 -2.90 -19.38
N PRO A 82 6.91 -3.09 -20.33
CA PRO A 82 8.19 -3.75 -20.07
C PRO A 82 8.97 -3.08 -18.96
N GLY A 83 9.56 -3.88 -18.05
CA GLY A 83 10.35 -3.40 -16.93
C GLY A 83 9.54 -3.03 -15.67
N VAL A 84 8.22 -3.02 -15.71
CA VAL A 84 7.35 -2.78 -14.55
C VAL A 84 7.31 -4.01 -13.66
N MET A 85 7.18 -3.80 -12.34
CA MET A 85 6.98 -4.86 -11.36
C MET A 85 5.49 -4.98 -11.04
N VAL A 86 4.94 -6.17 -11.28
CA VAL A 86 3.53 -6.51 -11.07
C VAL A 86 3.42 -7.59 -10.00
N ASP A 87 2.29 -7.73 -9.34
CA ASP A 87 2.02 -8.84 -8.43
C ASP A 87 1.90 -10.16 -9.21
N ALA A 88 2.43 -11.23 -8.63
CA ALA A 88 2.43 -12.54 -9.28
C ALA A 88 1.01 -13.02 -9.62
N LEU A 89 0.04 -12.77 -8.74
CA LEU A 89 -1.36 -13.13 -9.00
C LEU A 89 -1.97 -12.32 -10.16
N GLU A 90 -1.74 -11.00 -10.19
CA GLU A 90 -2.22 -10.15 -11.28
C GLU A 90 -1.59 -10.56 -12.63
N PHE A 91 -0.33 -11.00 -12.60
CA PHE A 91 0.36 -11.51 -13.77
C PHE A 91 -0.22 -12.84 -14.24
N GLU A 92 -0.48 -13.79 -13.32
CA GLU A 92 -1.09 -15.08 -13.63
C GLU A 92 -2.51 -14.92 -14.21
N ASP A 93 -3.35 -14.07 -13.58
CA ASP A 93 -4.71 -13.77 -14.06
C ASP A 93 -4.69 -13.20 -15.49
N GLU A 94 -3.73 -12.31 -15.80
CA GLU A 94 -3.62 -11.71 -17.12
C GLU A 94 -3.10 -12.72 -18.17
N VAL A 95 -2.16 -13.60 -17.79
CA VAL A 95 -1.67 -14.69 -18.63
C VAL A 95 -2.80 -15.65 -18.99
N GLU A 96 -3.62 -16.04 -18.00
CA GLU A 96 -4.78 -16.91 -18.21
C GLU A 96 -5.78 -16.25 -19.17
N ARG A 97 -6.14 -14.97 -18.92
CA ARG A 97 -7.06 -14.22 -19.77
C ARG A 97 -6.63 -14.15 -21.23
N LEU A 98 -5.36 -13.80 -21.46
CA LEU A 98 -4.83 -13.69 -22.84
C LEU A 98 -4.68 -15.04 -23.52
N THR A 99 -4.35 -16.09 -22.76
CA THR A 99 -4.28 -17.45 -23.28
C THR A 99 -5.67 -17.95 -23.71
N GLU A 100 -6.71 -17.68 -22.93
CA GLU A 100 -8.10 -18.00 -23.31
C GLU A 100 -8.56 -17.20 -24.55
N GLU A 101 -8.14 -15.95 -24.69
CA GLU A 101 -8.41 -15.13 -25.87
C GLU A 101 -7.56 -15.52 -27.10
N GLY A 102 -6.56 -16.42 -26.96
CA GLY A 102 -5.66 -16.83 -28.03
C GLY A 102 -4.68 -15.75 -28.47
N LYS A 103 -4.36 -14.82 -27.60
CA LYS A 103 -3.39 -13.73 -27.80
C LYS A 103 -2.01 -14.08 -27.25
N GLU A 104 -1.01 -13.27 -27.55
CA GLU A 104 0.34 -13.45 -27.04
C GLU A 104 0.42 -13.03 -25.57
N ALA A 105 0.73 -13.99 -24.68
CA ALA A 105 0.86 -13.74 -23.24
C ALA A 105 2.15 -12.97 -22.90
N PRO A 106 2.15 -12.12 -21.87
CA PRO A 106 3.34 -11.44 -21.39
C PRO A 106 4.35 -12.45 -20.80
N THR A 107 5.65 -12.14 -20.93
CA THR A 107 6.70 -12.91 -20.26
C THR A 107 7.28 -12.09 -19.11
N GLY A 108 7.55 -12.73 -18.00
CA GLY A 108 8.09 -12.07 -16.81
C GLY A 108 9.08 -12.95 -16.04
N GLN A 109 10.02 -12.29 -15.38
CA GLN A 109 11.00 -12.92 -14.52
C GLN A 109 10.66 -12.68 -13.05
N GLN A 110 10.65 -13.74 -12.25
CA GLN A 110 10.48 -13.64 -10.80
C GLN A 110 11.58 -12.74 -10.21
N CYS A 111 11.18 -11.79 -9.38
CA CYS A 111 12.09 -10.84 -8.77
C CYS A 111 12.05 -10.98 -7.25
N MET A 112 13.21 -11.01 -6.61
CA MET A 112 13.32 -10.95 -5.16
C MET A 112 13.62 -9.53 -4.72
N LEU A 113 12.79 -8.99 -3.84
CA LEU A 113 12.95 -7.66 -3.24
C LEU A 113 13.44 -7.79 -1.80
N GLY A 114 14.33 -6.90 -1.39
CA GLY A 114 14.68 -6.76 0.03
C GLY A 114 13.47 -6.32 0.85
N ILE A 115 13.48 -6.57 2.15
CA ILE A 115 12.36 -6.31 3.08
C ILE A 115 11.80 -4.90 2.94
N THR A 116 12.66 -3.88 2.93
CA THR A 116 12.24 -2.47 2.81
C THR A 116 11.58 -2.19 1.46
N LYS A 117 12.19 -2.67 0.35
CA LYS A 117 11.62 -2.48 -0.99
C LYS A 117 10.30 -3.22 -1.16
N ALA A 118 10.20 -4.44 -0.64
CA ALA A 118 8.96 -5.23 -0.66
C ALA A 118 7.82 -4.53 0.10
N SER A 119 8.14 -3.91 1.25
CA SER A 119 7.17 -3.15 2.04
C SER A 119 6.68 -1.87 1.36
N LEU A 120 7.52 -1.23 0.56
CA LEU A 120 7.15 -0.03 -0.22
C LEU A 120 6.47 -0.37 -1.55
N ALA A 121 6.70 -1.56 -2.10
CA ALA A 121 6.12 -2.04 -3.35
C ALA A 121 4.72 -2.63 -3.20
N THR A 122 3.99 -2.29 -2.14
CA THR A 122 2.61 -2.73 -1.91
C THR A 122 1.63 -1.92 -2.77
N ASN A 123 0.47 -2.51 -3.08
CA ASN A 123 -0.57 -1.83 -3.84
C ASN A 123 -1.26 -0.72 -3.03
N SER A 124 -1.20 -0.79 -1.69
CA SER A 124 -1.73 0.23 -0.79
C SER A 124 -0.72 1.35 -0.58
N PHE A 125 -1.03 2.55 -1.07
CA PHE A 125 -0.18 3.72 -0.84
C PHE A 125 -0.28 4.23 0.62
N LEU A 126 -1.40 4.02 1.31
CA LEU A 126 -1.55 4.38 2.73
C LEU A 126 -0.61 3.56 3.61
N SER A 127 -0.51 2.25 3.37
CA SER A 127 0.41 1.37 4.07
C SER A 127 1.87 1.76 3.83
N ALA A 128 2.23 2.01 2.58
CA ALA A 128 3.58 2.43 2.21
C ALA A 128 3.95 3.79 2.83
N ALA A 129 3.06 4.78 2.77
CA ALA A 129 3.27 6.11 3.33
C ALA A 129 3.47 6.09 4.85
N SER A 130 2.81 5.19 5.56
CA SER A 130 2.97 5.07 7.02
C SER A 130 4.25 4.35 7.46
N PHE A 131 5.00 3.77 6.52
CA PHE A 131 6.25 3.07 6.80
C PHE A 131 7.46 3.98 6.62
N GLN A 132 7.73 4.44 5.40
CA GLN A 132 8.85 5.32 5.06
C GLN A 132 8.51 6.20 3.85
N GLU A 133 9.30 7.25 3.63
CA GLU A 133 9.19 8.14 2.47
C GLU A 133 7.78 8.70 2.25
N THR A 134 7.10 9.09 3.33
CA THR A 134 5.70 9.53 3.34
C THR A 134 5.38 10.55 2.24
N THR A 135 6.17 11.61 2.14
CA THR A 135 5.95 12.68 1.17
C THR A 135 6.05 12.19 -0.27
N LYS A 136 7.06 11.38 -0.57
CA LYS A 136 7.28 10.84 -1.91
C LYS A 136 6.16 9.90 -2.33
N VAL A 137 5.78 8.97 -1.43
CA VAL A 137 4.71 8.00 -1.71
C VAL A 137 3.37 8.69 -1.93
N LEU A 138 3.02 9.68 -1.10
CA LEU A 138 1.78 10.45 -1.24
C LEU A 138 1.77 11.30 -2.50
N THR A 139 2.89 11.92 -2.84
CA THR A 139 3.03 12.70 -4.08
C THR A 139 2.86 11.82 -5.31
N ASP A 140 3.54 10.68 -5.35
CA ASP A 140 3.41 9.71 -6.47
C ASP A 140 1.99 9.17 -6.58
N ALA A 141 1.33 8.89 -5.45
CA ALA A 141 -0.06 8.43 -5.44
C ALA A 141 -1.02 9.50 -5.96
N ALA A 142 -0.82 10.77 -5.57
CA ALA A 142 -1.63 11.88 -6.02
C ALA A 142 -1.46 12.15 -7.54
N ILE A 143 -0.22 12.13 -8.03
CA ILE A 143 0.07 12.33 -9.47
C ILE A 143 -0.56 11.22 -10.32
N LYS A 144 -0.48 9.97 -9.84
CA LYS A 144 -1.01 8.81 -10.56
C LYS A 144 -2.51 8.56 -10.33
N GLY A 145 -3.17 9.34 -9.47
CA GLY A 145 -4.57 9.14 -9.11
C GLY A 145 -4.86 7.76 -8.50
N LYS A 146 -3.93 7.21 -7.70
CA LYS A 146 -4.08 5.87 -7.14
C LYS A 146 -5.26 5.78 -6.18
N ILE A 147 -6.00 4.68 -6.28
CA ILE A 147 -7.09 4.31 -5.37
C ILE A 147 -6.59 3.18 -4.49
N ASP A 148 -6.77 3.31 -3.17
CA ASP A 148 -6.44 2.25 -2.21
C ASP A 148 -7.65 1.33 -2.01
N PRO A 149 -7.52 0.02 -2.27
CA PRO A 149 -8.63 -0.92 -2.13
C PRO A 149 -9.00 -1.25 -0.68
N LEU A 150 -8.23 -0.78 0.30
CA LEU A 150 -8.45 -0.99 1.75
C LEU A 150 -8.57 -2.47 2.15
N VAL A 151 -7.81 -3.32 1.52
CA VAL A 151 -7.80 -4.78 1.78
C VAL A 151 -6.94 -5.12 3.01
N GLY A 152 -5.89 -4.34 3.28
CA GLY A 152 -4.96 -4.57 4.37
C GLY A 152 -5.53 -4.20 5.75
N LEU A 153 -4.85 -4.64 6.80
CA LEU A 153 -5.21 -4.29 8.18
C LEU A 153 -4.83 -2.85 8.52
N LYS A 154 -3.65 -2.43 8.07
CA LYS A 154 -3.03 -1.16 8.43
C LYS A 154 -3.82 0.04 7.92
N GLU A 155 -4.29 -0.01 6.68
CA GLU A 155 -5.09 1.01 6.03
C GLU A 155 -6.41 1.25 6.77
N ASN A 156 -7.10 0.17 7.12
CA ASN A 156 -8.35 0.25 7.86
C ASN A 156 -8.16 0.79 9.27
N VAL A 157 -7.06 0.41 9.96
CA VAL A 157 -6.72 0.94 11.29
C VAL A 157 -6.44 2.44 11.24
N ILE A 158 -5.68 2.91 10.24
CA ILE A 158 -5.38 4.34 10.05
C ILE A 158 -6.66 5.15 9.86
N LEU A 159 -7.61 4.62 9.07
CA LEU A 159 -8.90 5.28 8.79
C LEU A 159 -9.93 5.12 9.92
N GLY A 160 -9.64 4.33 10.96
CA GLY A 160 -10.58 4.04 12.04
C GLY A 160 -11.75 3.13 11.61
N LYS A 161 -11.59 2.35 10.52
CA LYS A 161 -12.58 1.36 10.09
C LYS A 161 -12.32 0.01 10.73
N LEU A 162 -13.34 -0.85 10.75
CA LEU A 162 -13.18 -2.24 11.14
C LEU A 162 -12.22 -2.94 10.17
N ILE A 163 -11.27 -3.69 10.73
CA ILE A 163 -10.33 -4.49 9.93
C ILE A 163 -11.08 -5.61 9.20
N PRO A 164 -10.63 -6.03 8.01
CA PRO A 164 -11.27 -7.11 7.25
C PRO A 164 -10.92 -8.50 7.82
N ALA A 165 -11.05 -8.63 9.12
CA ALA A 165 -10.81 -9.86 9.87
C ALA A 165 -11.71 -9.89 11.13
N GLY A 166 -12.05 -11.08 11.61
CA GLY A 166 -12.94 -11.23 12.76
C GLY A 166 -14.31 -10.61 12.49
N THR A 167 -14.80 -9.77 13.39
CA THR A 167 -16.12 -9.11 13.29
C THR A 167 -16.26 -8.11 12.14
N GLY A 168 -15.16 -7.69 11.54
CA GLY A 168 -15.14 -6.79 10.37
C GLY A 168 -15.29 -7.50 9.02
N MET A 169 -15.36 -8.82 8.98
CA MET A 169 -15.56 -9.59 7.75
C MET A 169 -16.96 -9.34 7.16
N LYS A 170 -17.04 -9.39 5.84
CA LYS A 170 -18.31 -9.16 5.11
C LYS A 170 -19.42 -10.10 5.58
N CYS A 171 -19.12 -11.35 5.86
CA CYS A 171 -20.11 -12.32 6.34
C CYS A 171 -20.84 -11.90 7.62
N TYR A 172 -20.18 -11.15 8.51
CA TYR A 172 -20.83 -10.64 9.72
C TYR A 172 -21.61 -9.35 9.50
N ARG A 173 -21.34 -8.62 8.41
CA ARG A 173 -22.09 -7.41 8.05
C ARG A 173 -23.39 -7.74 7.32
N GLU A 174 -23.44 -8.89 6.65
CA GLU A 174 -24.57 -9.34 5.85
C GLU A 174 -25.53 -10.23 6.66
N VAL A 175 -25.25 -10.46 7.95
CA VAL A 175 -26.14 -11.22 8.84
C VAL A 175 -27.47 -10.47 8.95
N LYS A 176 -28.52 -11.07 8.40
CA LYS A 176 -29.89 -10.64 8.63
C LYS A 176 -30.38 -11.29 9.91
N LEU A 177 -30.90 -10.49 10.80
CA LEU A 177 -31.57 -11.00 11.98
C LEU A 177 -32.98 -11.39 11.58
N ASP A 178 -33.39 -12.64 11.79
CA ASP A 178 -34.76 -13.04 11.75
C ASP A 178 -35.46 -12.49 13.02
N CYS A 179 -36.02 -11.30 12.85
CA CYS A 179 -36.81 -10.67 13.92
C CYS A 179 -38.28 -11.01 13.70
N ASP A 180 -39.03 -11.21 14.79
CA ASP A 180 -40.47 -11.27 14.71
C ASP A 180 -41.00 -10.01 14.04
N GLU A 181 -42.13 -10.10 13.28
CA GLU A 181 -42.72 -9.00 12.51
C GLU A 181 -42.95 -7.70 13.32
N SER A 182 -43.12 -7.82 14.64
CA SER A 182 -43.19 -6.69 15.56
C SER A 182 -41.88 -5.93 15.72
N ALA A 183 -40.75 -6.64 15.69
CA ALA A 183 -39.41 -6.04 15.79
C ALA A 183 -38.96 -5.38 14.48
N GLU A 184 -39.37 -5.94 13.32
CA GLU A 184 -39.11 -5.32 12.02
C GLU A 184 -39.83 -3.96 11.89
N LYS A 185 -41.12 -3.90 12.32
CA LYS A 185 -41.87 -2.64 12.34
C LYS A 185 -41.22 -1.57 13.24
N MET A 186 -40.73 -1.97 14.41
CA MET A 186 -40.02 -1.04 15.31
C MET A 186 -38.71 -0.55 14.70
N ILE A 187 -37.98 -1.40 13.97
CA ILE A 187 -36.73 -1.02 13.31
C ILE A 187 -37.00 -0.08 12.13
N GLU A 188 -38.03 -0.35 11.34
CA GLU A 188 -38.47 0.52 10.24
C GLU A 188 -38.91 1.90 10.73
N GLU A 189 -39.73 1.94 11.78
CA GLU A 189 -40.18 3.21 12.41
C GLU A 189 -38.96 4.02 12.94
N ARG A 190 -38.03 3.35 13.58
CA ARG A 190 -36.81 4.01 14.08
C ARG A 190 -35.91 4.53 12.97
N ASN A 191 -35.77 3.78 11.88
CA ASN A 191 -35.01 4.21 10.72
C ASN A 191 -35.70 5.38 9.99
N ARG A 192 -37.01 5.36 9.91
CA ARG A 192 -37.82 6.44 9.33
C ARG A 192 -37.71 7.73 10.16
N ALA A 193 -37.81 7.61 11.48
CA ALA A 193 -37.64 8.74 12.39
C ALA A 193 -36.26 9.38 12.25
N LYS A 194 -35.20 8.57 12.15
CA LYS A 194 -33.82 9.08 11.93
C LYS A 194 -33.63 9.75 10.56
N GLN A 195 -34.31 9.28 9.53
CA GLN A 195 -34.27 9.93 8.22
C GLN A 195 -35.03 11.27 8.23
N GLU A 196 -36.16 11.34 8.91
CA GLU A 196 -36.92 12.58 9.08
C GLU A 196 -36.18 13.63 9.90
N GLU A 197 -35.46 13.19 10.97
CA GLU A 197 -34.56 14.07 11.76
C GLU A 197 -33.40 14.60 10.91
N ALA A 198 -32.74 13.72 10.14
CA ALA A 198 -31.65 14.11 9.28
C ALA A 198 -32.07 15.07 8.14
N GLU A 199 -33.29 14.87 7.59
CA GLU A 199 -33.85 15.80 6.62
C GLU A 199 -34.24 17.16 7.23
N GLN A 200 -34.74 17.17 8.47
CA GLN A 200 -35.03 18.41 9.18
C GLN A 200 -33.79 19.19 9.50
N GLU A 201 -32.73 18.53 10.00
CA GLU A 201 -31.41 19.18 10.21
C GLU A 201 -30.81 19.70 8.91
N ALA A 202 -30.92 18.96 7.81
CA ALA A 202 -30.44 19.42 6.52
C ALA A 202 -31.21 20.66 6.02
N LYS A 203 -32.55 20.70 6.24
CA LYS A 203 -33.40 21.85 5.91
C LYS A 203 -33.13 23.07 6.80
N GLU A 204 -32.82 22.86 8.09
CA GLU A 204 -32.42 23.95 9.00
C GLU A 204 -31.07 24.54 8.62
N LYS A 205 -30.07 23.69 8.37
CA LYS A 205 -28.74 24.13 7.90
C LYS A 205 -28.79 24.84 6.54
N ALA A 206 -29.73 24.46 5.67
CA ALA A 206 -29.97 25.16 4.41
C ALA A 206 -30.63 26.52 4.60
N LYS A 207 -31.57 26.65 5.56
CA LYS A 207 -32.21 27.92 5.91
C LYS A 207 -31.25 28.88 6.62
N GLU A 208 -30.34 28.37 7.42
CA GLU A 208 -29.34 29.17 8.12
C GLU A 208 -28.32 29.76 7.15
N LYS A 209 -27.95 29.00 6.11
CA LYS A 209 -27.10 29.50 5.01
C LYS A 209 -27.78 30.46 4.05
N ALA A 210 -29.11 30.53 4.06
CA ALA A 210 -29.92 31.40 3.19
C ALA A 210 -30.33 32.72 3.83
N LYS A 211 -29.93 33.02 5.08
CA LYS A 211 -30.13 34.34 5.66
C LYS A 211 -29.14 35.32 5.05
N PRO A 212 -29.60 36.40 4.41
CA PRO A 212 -28.71 37.42 3.91
C PRO A 212 -28.00 38.12 5.09
N VAL A 213 -26.68 38.17 5.01
CA VAL A 213 -25.88 38.99 5.92
C VAL A 213 -26.19 40.46 5.58
N GLU A 214 -27.05 41.09 6.37
CA GLU A 214 -27.18 42.56 6.36
C GLU A 214 -25.82 43.15 6.80
N ARG A 215 -25.10 43.66 5.83
CA ARG A 215 -23.95 44.53 6.09
C ARG A 215 -24.50 45.88 6.52
N GLU A 216 -24.37 46.18 7.79
CA GLU A 216 -24.49 47.55 8.28
C GLU A 216 -23.42 48.39 7.58
N ALA A 217 -23.85 49.36 6.82
CA ALA A 217 -23.01 50.38 6.19
C ALA A 217 -22.72 51.45 7.24
N GLU A 218 -21.49 51.53 7.70
CA GLU A 218 -20.98 52.74 8.37
C GLU A 218 -20.65 53.80 7.32
N PRO A 219 -20.92 55.08 7.63
CA PRO A 219 -20.78 56.15 6.67
C PRO A 219 -19.31 56.54 6.47
N ALA A 220 -19.00 56.85 5.24
CA ALA A 220 -17.72 57.36 4.78
C ALA A 220 -17.48 58.78 5.34
N GLU A 221 -16.32 59.02 5.96
CA GLU A 221 -15.72 60.34 6.06
C GLU A 221 -14.55 60.47 5.09
N ASP A 222 -14.67 61.49 4.26
CA ASP A 222 -13.66 61.95 3.34
C ASP A 222 -12.41 62.43 4.09
N GLU A 223 -11.23 61.97 3.68
CA GLU A 223 -10.07 62.88 3.61
C GLU A 223 -9.09 62.42 2.51
N THR A 224 -8.81 63.41 1.75
CA THR A 224 -7.95 63.60 0.62
C THR A 224 -6.50 63.15 0.79
N GLY A 225 -5.96 62.63 -0.26
CA GLY A 225 -4.66 63.05 -0.77
C GLY A 225 -3.47 62.13 -0.57
N SER A 226 -2.97 61.70 -1.64
CA SER A 226 -1.59 61.73 -2.09
C SER A 226 -1.09 60.50 -2.77
N MET A 227 -0.79 60.67 -4.02
CA MET A 227 0.11 59.92 -4.88
C MET A 227 1.31 59.32 -4.19
N LEU A 228 1.72 58.13 -4.62
CA LEU A 228 2.98 57.82 -5.31
C LEU A 228 3.24 56.36 -5.46
N GLN A 229 3.41 56.00 -6.72
CA GLN A 229 4.44 55.17 -7.34
C GLN A 229 4.74 53.77 -6.83
N SER A 230 4.54 52.87 -7.80
CA SER A 230 5.24 51.63 -8.08
C SER A 230 6.68 51.54 -7.60
N ASP A 231 7.07 50.42 -7.05
CA ASP A 231 8.23 49.69 -7.57
C ASP A 231 8.23 48.21 -7.15
N ASN A 232 8.67 47.50 -8.07
CA ASN A 232 8.89 46.08 -8.29
C ASN A 232 10.00 45.55 -7.35
N ASP A 233 10.06 44.25 -7.22
CA ASP A 233 11.18 43.46 -6.70
C ASP A 233 11.23 43.23 -5.17
N GLY A 234 11.00 41.98 -4.83
CA GLY A 234 11.18 41.47 -3.47
C GLY A 234 11.23 39.96 -3.40
N GLU A 235 12.36 39.47 -3.81
CA GLU A 235 12.90 38.16 -3.59
C GLU A 235 12.72 37.69 -2.13
N LEU A 236 12.01 36.59 -1.91
CA LEU A 236 11.92 35.93 -0.61
C LEU A 236 13.12 34.98 -0.43
N VAL A 237 14.15 35.52 0.23
CA VAL A 237 15.29 34.73 0.72
C VAL A 237 14.91 34.09 2.05
N PHE A 238 14.80 32.77 2.06
CA PHE A 238 14.67 31.96 3.28
C PHE A 238 16.08 31.61 3.79
N SER A 239 16.55 32.33 4.80
CA SER A 239 17.79 31.99 5.50
C SER A 239 17.49 31.04 6.65
N THR A 240 17.91 29.78 6.51
CA THR A 240 18.02 28.81 7.62
C THR A 240 19.38 29.00 8.28
N THR A 241 19.40 29.57 9.46
CA THR A 241 20.55 29.52 10.38
C THR A 241 20.44 28.25 11.21
N THR A 242 21.33 27.31 10.96
CA THR A 242 21.64 26.20 11.88
C THR A 242 22.75 26.68 12.79
N GLU A 243 22.47 26.93 14.05
CA GLU A 243 23.49 26.95 15.10
C GLU A 243 23.67 25.54 15.66
N LEU A 244 24.88 25.06 15.52
CA LEU A 244 25.47 23.96 16.25
C LEU A 244 26.13 24.57 17.48
N ASP A 245 25.78 24.10 18.66
CA ASP A 245 26.61 24.20 19.86
C ASP A 245 26.52 22.91 20.70
N ASP A 246 27.70 22.36 20.95
CA ASP A 246 28.22 21.40 21.95
C ASP A 246 27.45 20.10 22.24
#